data_29c98fa71e12856629e6fe38d0a9037b
#
_entry.id   29c98fa71e12856629e6fe38d0a9037b
#
_cell.length_a   1.000
_cell.length_b   1.000
_cell.length_c   1.000
_cell.angle_alpha   90.00
_cell.angle_beta   90.00
_cell.angle_gamma   90.00
#
_symmetry.space_group_name_H-M   'P 1'
#
loop_
_entity.id
_entity.type
_entity.pdbx_description
1 polymer ?
#
loop_
_entity_poly.entity_id
_entity_poly.type
_entity_poly.pdbx_seq_one_letter_code
_entity_poly.pdbx_strand_id
1 'polypeptide(L)'
;MTGQLTHTGASTGTGTSTSTGTSTSTGTGTSTSTGTGTSTGTGTSTGTGARGGTGARAARRADAHAVRLSQRDIDGLLLCGEHYGAPYDLLAGALRVSPERMPAIVARWRRAGYAATGRFGPGPAWCWLTRDGMNATGLGFPATRPALARLAHIRAVLAVRIWLANGRPWHDGRAWWHSERRLRAVRSPSGTGHVADAEIHWPSIEHSPYAGQVWAIEVELTPKPSARTAAIINELLSPMRYAMVVYLTAPAARTVVIRAAARLPAQDQARLAVRDLPATALGPEPFGPTR
;
A
#
# COMPACT_ATOMS: atom_id res chain seq x y z
N MET A 1 23.82 -35.93 14.08
CA MET A 1 24.76 -36.06 12.96
C MET A 1 24.72 -34.79 12.14
N THR A 2 25.73 -33.96 12.36
CA THR A 2 25.87 -32.60 11.80
C THR A 2 26.74 -32.74 10.55
N GLY A 3 26.21 -32.45 9.39
CA GLY A 3 26.96 -32.43 8.14
C GLY A 3 27.25 -30.97 7.72
N GLN A 4 28.50 -30.59 7.85
CA GLN A 4 29.04 -29.31 7.39
C GLN A 4 29.54 -29.50 5.96
N LEU A 5 28.95 -28.79 5.00
CA LEU A 5 29.41 -28.73 3.61
C LEU A 5 30.30 -27.49 3.43
N THR A 6 31.60 -27.72 3.35
CA THR A 6 32.59 -26.73 2.90
C THR A 6 32.66 -26.78 1.37
N HIS A 7 32.31 -25.70 0.69
CA HIS A 7 32.49 -25.53 -0.75
C HIS A 7 33.68 -24.60 -1.00
N THR A 8 34.83 -25.17 -1.40
CA THR A 8 35.95 -24.42 -1.97
C THR A 8 35.82 -24.52 -3.51
N GLY A 9 35.42 -23.43 -4.14
CA GLY A 9 35.40 -23.31 -5.60
C GLY A 9 36.17 -22.06 -6.02
N ALA A 10 37.37 -22.25 -6.60
CA ALA A 10 38.05 -21.19 -7.32
C ALA A 10 37.44 -21.08 -8.70
N SER A 11 36.84 -19.93 -9.03
CA SER A 11 36.33 -19.63 -10.36
C SER A 11 37.06 -18.43 -10.94
N THR A 12 37.86 -18.67 -11.96
CA THR A 12 38.34 -17.65 -12.89
C THR A 12 37.32 -17.52 -14.00
N GLY A 13 36.42 -16.56 -13.91
CA GLY A 13 35.40 -16.31 -14.93
C GLY A 13 35.00 -14.84 -14.93
N THR A 14 35.08 -14.19 -16.10
CA THR A 14 34.40 -12.93 -16.40
C THR A 14 32.90 -13.16 -16.34
N GLY A 15 32.28 -12.82 -15.21
CA GLY A 15 30.84 -12.99 -15.01
C GLY A 15 30.22 -11.68 -14.52
N THR A 16 29.14 -11.27 -15.15
CA THR A 16 28.27 -10.19 -14.70
C THR A 16 27.47 -10.70 -13.51
N SER A 17 27.77 -10.22 -12.30
CA SER A 17 26.97 -10.57 -11.13
C SER A 17 26.08 -9.42 -10.72
N THR A 18 24.76 -9.67 -10.63
CA THR A 18 23.79 -8.78 -10.00
C THR A 18 23.67 -9.19 -8.54
N SER A 19 24.20 -8.40 -7.62
CA SER A 19 24.01 -8.64 -6.19
C SER A 19 23.26 -7.49 -5.54
N THR A 20 22.17 -7.80 -4.86
CA THR A 20 21.49 -6.93 -3.90
C THR A 20 22.08 -7.22 -2.51
N GLY A 21 23.14 -6.50 -2.14
CA GLY A 21 23.77 -6.62 -0.84
C GLY A 21 24.99 -5.71 -0.75
N THR A 22 25.29 -5.24 0.46
CA THR A 22 26.49 -4.45 0.75
C THR A 22 27.69 -5.35 0.59
N SER A 23 28.47 -5.18 -0.49
CA SER A 23 29.73 -5.88 -0.68
C SER A 23 30.87 -4.88 -0.77
N THR A 24 31.89 -5.07 0.05
CA THR A 24 33.18 -4.38 -0.04
C THR A 24 34.06 -5.23 -0.95
N SER A 25 34.37 -4.76 -2.16
CA SER A 25 35.32 -5.44 -3.04
C SER A 25 36.54 -4.54 -3.28
N THR A 26 37.72 -5.05 -2.97
CA THR A 26 39.01 -4.51 -3.39
C THR A 26 39.44 -5.28 -4.63
N GLY A 27 39.27 -4.69 -5.83
CA GLY A 27 39.71 -5.31 -7.07
C GLY A 27 39.70 -4.29 -8.20
N THR A 28 40.73 -4.33 -9.05
CA THR A 28 40.82 -3.56 -10.30
C THR A 28 39.96 -4.27 -11.36
N GLY A 29 38.74 -3.73 -11.60
CA GLY A 29 37.86 -4.24 -12.62
C GLY A 29 36.79 -3.21 -12.97
N THR A 30 36.46 -3.09 -14.25
CA THR A 30 35.37 -2.23 -14.75
C THR A 30 34.04 -2.89 -14.42
N SER A 31 33.29 -2.33 -13.47
CA SER A 31 31.93 -2.80 -13.17
C SER A 31 30.92 -1.75 -13.55
N THR A 32 29.93 -2.13 -14.35
CA THR A 32 28.74 -1.32 -14.60
C THR A 32 27.67 -1.76 -13.60
N SER A 33 27.41 -0.95 -12.58
CA SER A 33 26.33 -1.25 -11.63
C SER A 33 25.18 -0.26 -11.83
N THR A 34 24.00 -0.78 -12.06
CA THR A 34 22.73 -0.06 -11.95
C THR A 34 22.14 -0.31 -10.56
N GLY A 35 22.69 0.35 -9.55
CA GLY A 35 22.18 0.27 -8.20
C GLY A 35 22.73 1.42 -7.38
N THR A 36 21.92 2.00 -6.50
CA THR A 36 22.33 3.03 -5.54
C THR A 36 23.21 2.38 -4.46
N GLY A 37 24.50 2.32 -4.72
CA GLY A 37 25.51 1.93 -3.75
C GLY A 37 26.50 3.07 -3.53
N THR A 38 26.81 3.40 -2.27
CA THR A 38 27.87 4.34 -1.92
C THR A 38 29.20 3.59 -1.99
N SER A 39 30.01 3.87 -3.01
CA SER A 39 31.37 3.35 -3.11
C SER A 39 32.36 4.40 -2.60
N THR A 40 33.10 4.09 -1.55
CA THR A 40 34.31 4.82 -1.14
C THR A 40 35.50 4.13 -1.78
N GLY A 41 35.93 4.63 -2.94
CA GLY A 41 37.16 4.18 -3.58
C GLY A 41 38.21 5.29 -3.51
N THR A 42 39.34 5.03 -2.85
CA THR A 42 40.55 5.86 -2.92
C THR A 42 41.31 5.46 -4.18
N GLY A 43 41.04 6.17 -5.28
CA GLY A 43 41.79 6.04 -6.51
C GLY A 43 42.73 7.26 -6.67
N THR A 44 44.04 7.04 -6.67
CA THR A 44 45.01 8.09 -7.03
C THR A 44 45.06 8.19 -8.55
N SER A 45 44.45 9.23 -9.13
CA SER A 45 44.57 9.50 -10.55
C SER A 45 45.52 10.70 -10.74
N THR A 46 46.68 10.45 -11.34
CA THR A 46 47.54 11.49 -11.91
C THR A 46 47.00 11.87 -13.30
N GLY A 47 46.13 12.87 -13.36
CA GLY A 47 45.60 13.43 -14.57
C GLY A 47 45.97 14.90 -14.66
N THR A 48 46.75 15.26 -15.65
CA THR A 48 47.08 16.64 -16.05
C THR A 48 45.81 17.42 -16.38
N GLY A 49 45.69 18.57 -15.72
CA GLY A 49 44.46 19.36 -15.69
C GLY A 49 44.02 19.95 -17.02
N ALA A 50 42.73 19.90 -17.25
CA ALA A 50 42.00 20.88 -18.04
C ALA A 50 40.87 21.45 -17.18
N ARG A 51 40.82 22.76 -17.10
CA ARG A 51 39.82 23.54 -16.36
C ARG A 51 38.42 23.20 -16.86
N GLY A 52 37.63 22.54 -16.04
CA GLY A 52 36.23 22.24 -16.31
C GLY A 52 35.34 22.49 -15.07
N GLY A 53 35.29 23.77 -14.62
CA GLY A 53 34.49 24.17 -13.46
C GLY A 53 32.96 24.22 -13.65
N THR A 54 32.44 23.69 -14.77
CA THR A 54 31.01 23.75 -15.11
C THR A 54 30.25 22.49 -14.70
N GLY A 55 30.89 21.31 -14.63
CA GLY A 55 30.22 20.04 -14.32
C GLY A 55 29.72 19.93 -12.88
N ALA A 56 30.55 20.35 -11.91
CA ALA A 56 30.18 20.25 -10.48
C ALA A 56 29.05 21.24 -10.09
N ARG A 57 28.97 22.39 -10.82
CA ARG A 57 27.89 23.37 -10.61
C ARG A 57 26.59 22.94 -11.26
N ALA A 58 26.62 22.18 -12.37
CA ALA A 58 25.45 21.59 -13.00
C ALA A 58 24.89 20.40 -12.16
N ALA A 59 25.74 19.53 -11.62
CA ALA A 59 25.35 18.45 -10.74
C ALA A 59 24.71 18.99 -9.44
N ARG A 60 25.31 20.00 -8.79
CA ARG A 60 24.70 20.63 -7.60
C ARG A 60 23.40 21.36 -7.90
N ARG A 61 23.17 21.87 -9.12
CA ARG A 61 21.91 22.48 -9.53
C ARG A 61 20.83 21.43 -9.79
N ALA A 62 21.18 20.26 -10.32
CA ALA A 62 20.26 19.14 -10.47
C ALA A 62 19.80 18.60 -9.10
N ASP A 63 20.71 18.43 -8.15
CA ASP A 63 20.39 18.01 -6.78
C ASP A 63 19.58 19.05 -5.99
N ALA A 64 19.77 20.35 -6.27
CA ALA A 64 19.00 21.41 -5.61
C ALA A 64 17.50 21.39 -5.95
N HIS A 65 17.10 20.73 -7.04
CA HIS A 65 15.71 20.55 -7.45
C HIS A 65 15.13 19.18 -7.04
N ALA A 66 15.94 18.25 -6.53
CA ALA A 66 15.44 16.98 -6.01
C ALA A 66 14.58 17.24 -4.77
N VAL A 67 13.28 16.98 -4.89
CA VAL A 67 12.35 17.11 -3.76
C VAL A 67 12.70 16.05 -2.75
N ARG A 68 13.25 16.44 -1.60
CA ARG A 68 13.47 15.53 -0.47
C ARG A 68 12.12 15.18 0.12
N LEU A 69 11.76 13.91 0.02
CA LEU A 69 10.57 13.36 0.65
C LEU A 69 10.84 13.17 2.15
N SER A 70 9.94 13.69 3.00
CA SER A 70 9.88 13.35 4.42
C SER A 70 9.20 11.99 4.59
N GLN A 71 9.34 11.37 5.76
CA GLN A 71 8.61 10.13 6.09
C GLN A 71 7.10 10.30 5.86
N ARG A 72 6.53 11.43 6.27
CA ARG A 72 5.12 11.76 6.03
C ARG A 72 4.77 11.78 4.53
N ASP A 73 5.65 12.29 3.68
CA ASP A 73 5.42 12.28 2.23
C ASP A 73 5.40 10.84 1.71
N ILE A 74 6.35 10.02 2.16
CA ILE A 74 6.42 8.59 1.80
C ILE A 74 5.15 7.87 2.24
N ASP A 75 4.72 8.05 3.48
CA ASP A 75 3.50 7.44 4.03
C ASP A 75 2.27 7.82 3.21
N GLY A 76 2.14 9.10 2.83
CA GLY A 76 1.04 9.58 2.01
C GLY A 76 1.07 9.02 0.59
N LEU A 77 2.25 8.95 -0.03
CA LEU A 77 2.41 8.35 -1.35
C LEU A 77 2.12 6.84 -1.31
N LEU A 78 2.63 6.11 -0.31
CA LEU A 78 2.33 4.69 -0.11
C LEU A 78 0.82 4.47 0.01
N LEU A 79 0.13 5.29 0.82
CA LEU A 79 -1.30 5.20 0.99
C LEU A 79 -2.05 5.41 -0.35
N CYS A 80 -1.68 6.43 -1.11
CA CYS A 80 -2.24 6.65 -2.45
C CYS A 80 -1.95 5.48 -3.41
N GLY A 81 -0.73 4.94 -3.37
CA GLY A 81 -0.32 3.84 -4.23
C GLY A 81 -1.07 2.55 -3.94
N GLU A 82 -1.23 2.19 -2.69
CA GLU A 82 -1.92 0.96 -2.28
C GLU A 82 -3.44 0.99 -2.52
N HIS A 83 -4.07 2.17 -2.53
CA HIS A 83 -5.53 2.31 -2.66
C HIS A 83 -6.00 2.89 -4.01
N TYR A 84 -5.16 2.86 -5.06
CA TYR A 84 -5.44 3.47 -6.37
C TYR A 84 -5.60 5.00 -6.33
N GLY A 85 -5.44 5.62 -5.19
CA GLY A 85 -5.59 7.05 -4.91
C GLY A 85 -6.29 7.30 -3.58
N ALA A 86 -6.29 8.56 -3.16
CA ALA A 86 -6.91 8.99 -1.91
C ALA A 86 -7.55 10.37 -2.06
N PRO A 87 -8.74 10.60 -1.49
CA PRO A 87 -9.30 11.93 -1.39
C PRO A 87 -8.55 12.74 -0.32
N TYR A 88 -8.46 14.05 -0.51
CA TYR A 88 -7.62 14.94 0.31
C TYR A 88 -8.01 14.95 1.80
N ASP A 89 -9.29 14.86 2.11
CA ASP A 89 -9.79 14.84 3.49
C ASP A 89 -9.31 13.60 4.25
N LEU A 90 -9.41 12.41 3.64
CA LEU A 90 -8.91 11.18 4.24
C LEU A 90 -7.39 11.17 4.32
N LEU A 91 -6.73 11.69 3.29
CA LEU A 91 -5.27 11.79 3.27
C LEU A 91 -4.77 12.74 4.37
N ALA A 92 -5.47 13.86 4.59
CA ALA A 92 -5.17 14.78 5.70
C ALA A 92 -5.29 14.09 7.06
N GLY A 93 -6.37 13.35 7.27
CA GLY A 93 -6.58 12.57 8.49
C GLY A 93 -5.50 11.52 8.72
N ALA A 94 -5.14 10.76 7.68
CA ALA A 94 -4.09 9.76 7.76
C ALA A 94 -2.72 10.35 8.10
N LEU A 95 -2.39 11.50 7.52
CA LEU A 95 -1.11 12.20 7.73
C LEU A 95 -1.11 13.11 8.97
N ARG A 96 -2.23 13.18 9.68
CA ARG A 96 -2.42 14.04 10.86
C ARG A 96 -2.05 15.50 10.58
N VAL A 97 -2.54 16.01 9.46
CA VAL A 97 -2.40 17.42 9.06
C VAL A 97 -3.79 18.04 8.90
N SER A 98 -3.87 19.37 8.99
CA SER A 98 -5.14 20.03 8.73
C SER A 98 -5.51 19.94 7.23
N PRO A 99 -6.81 19.84 6.88
CA PRO A 99 -7.26 19.74 5.48
C PRO A 99 -6.75 20.86 4.59
N GLU A 100 -6.57 22.07 5.11
CA GLU A 100 -6.10 23.26 4.40
C GLU A 100 -4.64 23.11 3.92
N ARG A 101 -3.85 22.26 4.58
CA ARG A 101 -2.45 22.00 4.23
C ARG A 101 -2.29 20.98 3.10
N MET A 102 -3.30 20.13 2.88
CA MET A 102 -3.21 19.06 1.88
C MET A 102 -2.93 19.55 0.46
N PRO A 103 -3.60 20.63 -0.04
CA PRO A 103 -3.29 21.14 -1.38
C PRO A 103 -1.81 21.49 -1.57
N ALA A 104 -1.18 22.09 -0.58
CA ALA A 104 0.24 22.47 -0.65
C ALA A 104 1.18 21.25 -0.64
N ILE A 105 0.87 20.25 0.20
CA ILE A 105 1.62 18.98 0.26
C ILE A 105 1.53 18.25 -1.09
N VAL A 106 0.33 18.07 -1.60
CA VAL A 106 0.12 17.38 -2.87
C VAL A 106 0.68 18.17 -4.06
N ALA A 107 0.62 19.51 -4.03
CA ALA A 107 1.26 20.33 -5.06
C ALA A 107 2.78 20.11 -5.10
N ARG A 108 3.43 19.89 -3.97
CA ARG A 108 4.85 19.51 -3.90
C ARG A 108 5.10 18.15 -4.56
N TRP A 109 4.27 17.13 -4.26
CA TRP A 109 4.38 15.80 -4.89
C TRP A 109 4.16 15.87 -6.41
N ARG A 110 3.20 16.69 -6.86
CA ARG A 110 2.97 16.93 -8.29
C ARG A 110 4.15 17.58 -8.99
N ARG A 111 4.73 18.61 -8.38
CA ARG A 111 5.95 19.28 -8.94
C ARG A 111 7.14 18.33 -9.03
N ALA A 112 7.22 17.38 -8.12
CA ALA A 112 8.21 16.30 -8.16
C ALA A 112 7.90 15.20 -9.17
N GLY A 113 6.75 15.25 -9.85
CA GLY A 113 6.32 14.23 -10.79
C GLY A 113 5.73 12.97 -10.15
N TYR A 114 5.61 12.87 -8.82
CA TYR A 114 5.19 11.66 -8.13
C TYR A 114 3.67 11.45 -8.09
N ALA A 115 2.90 12.52 -8.18
CA ALA A 115 1.45 12.46 -8.05
C ALA A 115 0.72 13.21 -9.16
N ALA A 116 -0.47 12.73 -9.48
CA ALA A 116 -1.49 13.42 -10.26
C ALA A 116 -2.72 13.67 -9.40
N THR A 117 -3.53 14.64 -9.79
CA THR A 117 -4.71 15.05 -9.02
C THR A 117 -5.89 15.35 -9.92
N GLY A 118 -7.10 15.27 -9.36
CA GLY A 118 -8.31 15.68 -10.06
C GLY A 118 -9.51 15.74 -9.13
N ARG A 119 -10.60 16.31 -9.63
CA ARG A 119 -11.93 16.24 -9.01
C ARG A 119 -12.81 15.31 -9.83
N PHE A 120 -13.64 14.55 -9.15
CA PHE A 120 -14.55 13.57 -9.75
C PHE A 120 -16.02 13.89 -9.44
N GLY A 121 -16.33 15.16 -9.22
CA GLY A 121 -17.64 15.66 -8.83
C GLY A 121 -17.55 16.59 -7.61
N PRO A 122 -18.68 16.85 -6.93
CA PRO A 122 -18.68 17.57 -5.66
C PRO A 122 -17.89 16.77 -4.61
N GLY A 123 -17.21 17.47 -3.74
CA GLY A 123 -16.39 16.86 -2.69
C GLY A 123 -14.88 17.13 -2.84
N PRO A 124 -14.06 16.45 -2.04
CA PRO A 124 -12.64 16.71 -2.01
C PRO A 124 -11.93 16.31 -3.31
N ALA A 125 -10.84 16.99 -3.62
CA ALA A 125 -9.93 16.57 -4.68
C ALA A 125 -9.28 15.22 -4.32
N TRP A 126 -8.86 14.49 -5.33
CA TRP A 126 -8.17 13.20 -5.22
C TRP A 126 -6.73 13.31 -5.65
N CYS A 127 -5.89 12.51 -5.04
CA CYS A 127 -4.49 12.31 -5.38
C CYS A 127 -4.27 10.83 -5.74
N TRP A 128 -3.50 10.56 -6.81
CA TRP A 128 -3.05 9.20 -7.15
C TRP A 128 -1.62 9.27 -7.69
N LEU A 129 -0.92 8.13 -7.70
CA LEU A 129 0.48 8.11 -8.11
C LEU A 129 0.64 8.04 -9.63
N THR A 130 1.66 8.74 -10.11
CA THR A 130 2.24 8.54 -11.44
C THR A 130 3.15 7.31 -11.45
N ARG A 131 3.73 6.99 -12.61
CA ARG A 131 4.77 5.95 -12.70
C ARG A 131 5.96 6.28 -11.78
N ASP A 132 6.42 7.53 -11.79
CA ASP A 132 7.55 7.96 -10.96
C ASP A 132 7.21 7.89 -9.47
N GLY A 133 5.99 8.21 -9.10
CA GLY A 133 5.50 8.04 -7.73
C GLY A 133 5.46 6.57 -7.30
N MET A 134 5.03 5.66 -8.18
CA MET A 134 5.07 4.21 -7.91
C MET A 134 6.50 3.71 -7.74
N ASN A 135 7.41 4.16 -8.58
CA ASN A 135 8.83 3.81 -8.47
C ASN A 135 9.45 4.35 -7.18
N ALA A 136 9.15 5.61 -6.82
CA ALA A 136 9.64 6.23 -5.60
C ALA A 136 9.14 5.55 -4.31
N THR A 137 7.98 4.90 -4.36
CA THR A 137 7.41 4.13 -3.22
C THR A 137 7.84 2.67 -3.19
N GLY A 138 8.46 2.16 -4.26
CA GLY A 138 8.87 0.76 -4.38
C GLY A 138 7.70 -0.25 -4.43
N LEU A 139 6.46 0.23 -4.68
CA LEU A 139 5.27 -0.65 -4.63
C LEU A 139 5.18 -1.64 -5.80
N GLY A 140 5.83 -1.36 -6.94
CA GLY A 140 5.82 -2.23 -8.12
C GLY A 140 4.48 -2.35 -8.83
N PHE A 141 3.46 -1.57 -8.47
CA PHE A 141 2.15 -1.59 -9.11
C PHE A 141 2.12 -0.71 -10.36
N PRO A 142 1.26 -1.03 -11.37
CA PRO A 142 1.04 -0.14 -12.49
C PRO A 142 0.45 1.21 -12.01
N ALA A 143 0.94 2.33 -12.53
CA ALA A 143 0.32 3.62 -12.26
C ALA A 143 -1.09 3.65 -12.88
N THR A 144 -2.10 3.90 -12.06
CA THR A 144 -3.50 3.85 -12.49
C THR A 144 -4.28 4.99 -11.87
N ARG A 145 -5.04 5.72 -12.70
CA ARG A 145 -6.02 6.69 -12.23
C ARG A 145 -7.20 5.95 -11.58
N PRO A 146 -7.78 6.44 -10.48
CA PRO A 146 -8.99 5.85 -9.90
C PRO A 146 -10.14 5.82 -10.90
N ALA A 147 -10.81 4.68 -11.03
CA ALA A 147 -12.01 4.54 -11.86
C ALA A 147 -13.22 5.19 -11.18
N LEU A 148 -14.00 5.98 -11.90
CA LEU A 148 -15.15 6.70 -11.35
C LEU A 148 -16.14 5.77 -10.63
N ALA A 149 -16.44 4.62 -11.21
CA ALA A 149 -17.34 3.63 -10.62
C ALA A 149 -16.82 3.02 -9.30
N ARG A 150 -15.55 3.17 -9.00
CA ARG A 150 -14.93 2.61 -7.77
C ARG A 150 -14.63 3.64 -6.70
N LEU A 151 -14.82 4.94 -6.96
CA LEU A 151 -14.41 6.00 -6.02
C LEU A 151 -15.03 5.87 -4.64
N ALA A 152 -16.33 5.61 -4.56
CA ALA A 152 -17.03 5.42 -3.30
C ALA A 152 -16.44 4.23 -2.51
N HIS A 153 -16.20 3.12 -3.20
CA HIS A 153 -15.62 1.94 -2.59
C HIS A 153 -14.16 2.16 -2.15
N ILE A 154 -13.32 2.75 -2.99
CA ILE A 154 -11.92 3.09 -2.65
C ILE A 154 -11.89 4.00 -1.41
N ARG A 155 -12.76 5.02 -1.37
CA ARG A 155 -12.90 5.90 -0.22
C ARG A 155 -13.27 5.13 1.04
N ALA A 156 -14.25 4.25 0.96
CA ALA A 156 -14.73 3.49 2.10
C ALA A 156 -13.65 2.54 2.65
N VAL A 157 -12.96 1.80 1.79
CA VAL A 157 -11.85 0.92 2.20
C VAL A 157 -10.72 1.71 2.84
N LEU A 158 -10.36 2.87 2.28
CA LEU A 158 -9.34 3.74 2.86
C LEU A 158 -9.75 4.31 4.21
N ALA A 159 -11.01 4.75 4.36
CA ALA A 159 -11.54 5.22 5.63
C ALA A 159 -11.53 4.13 6.71
N VAL A 160 -11.88 2.89 6.33
CA VAL A 160 -11.78 1.72 7.22
C VAL A 160 -10.34 1.49 7.66
N ARG A 161 -9.37 1.52 6.74
CA ARG A 161 -7.95 1.41 7.08
C ARG A 161 -7.52 2.47 8.10
N ILE A 162 -7.87 3.74 7.87
CA ILE A 162 -7.53 4.85 8.76
C ILE A 162 -8.21 4.69 10.12
N TRP A 163 -9.48 4.31 10.12
CA TRP A 163 -10.24 4.08 11.35
C TRP A 163 -9.65 2.94 12.18
N LEU A 164 -9.30 1.82 11.56
CA LEU A 164 -8.64 0.69 12.23
C LEU A 164 -7.26 1.08 12.76
N ALA A 165 -6.50 1.90 12.01
CA ALA A 165 -5.20 2.38 12.45
C ALA A 165 -5.27 3.35 13.64
N ASN A 166 -6.37 4.06 13.83
CA ASN A 166 -6.57 5.03 14.90
C ASN A 166 -7.48 4.50 16.02
N GLY A 167 -8.20 3.41 15.78
CA GLY A 167 -9.21 2.88 16.68
C GLY A 167 -8.70 1.82 17.63
N ARG A 168 -9.34 1.74 18.79
CA ARG A 168 -9.23 0.59 19.70
C ARG A 168 -10.48 -0.27 19.54
N PRO A 169 -10.42 -1.58 19.67
CA PRO A 169 -9.36 -2.47 20.15
C PRO A 169 -8.57 -3.18 19.03
N TRP A 170 -8.73 -2.79 17.76
CA TRP A 170 -8.21 -3.49 16.60
C TRP A 170 -6.72 -3.24 16.32
N HIS A 171 -6.12 -2.32 17.05
CA HIS A 171 -4.78 -1.84 16.77
C HIS A 171 -3.90 -1.88 18.02
N ASP A 172 -3.02 -2.85 18.08
CA ASP A 172 -1.89 -2.85 19.01
C ASP A 172 -0.64 -2.18 18.41
N GLY A 173 -0.79 -1.51 17.27
CA GLY A 173 0.28 -0.85 16.53
C GLY A 173 1.17 -1.79 15.72
N ARG A 174 0.86 -3.08 15.65
CA ARG A 174 1.75 -4.11 15.10
C ARG A 174 1.16 -4.91 13.94
N ALA A 175 -0.15 -4.83 13.70
CA ALA A 175 -0.78 -5.51 12.58
C ALA A 175 -0.46 -4.82 11.25
N TRP A 176 -0.29 -5.62 10.19
CA TRP A 176 -0.01 -5.12 8.85
C TRP A 176 -1.25 -5.19 7.97
N TRP A 177 -1.52 -4.08 7.29
CA TRP A 177 -2.58 -3.97 6.30
C TRP A 177 -2.05 -4.34 4.92
N HIS A 178 -2.67 -5.33 4.28
CA HIS A 178 -2.48 -5.66 2.88
C HIS A 178 -3.71 -5.23 2.08
N SER A 179 -3.53 -4.26 1.18
CA SER A 179 -4.62 -3.76 0.32
C SER A 179 -5.04 -4.78 -0.73
N GLU A 180 -6.28 -4.69 -1.24
CA GLU A 180 -6.75 -5.47 -2.41
C GLU A 180 -5.71 -5.45 -3.54
N ARG A 181 -5.11 -4.30 -3.78
CA ARG A 181 -4.11 -4.11 -4.83
C ARG A 181 -2.88 -4.97 -4.62
N ARG A 182 -2.37 -5.05 -3.39
CA ARG A 182 -1.26 -5.93 -3.02
C ARG A 182 -1.66 -7.39 -3.15
N LEU A 183 -2.85 -7.75 -2.68
CA LEU A 183 -3.36 -9.12 -2.77
C LEU A 183 -3.49 -9.58 -4.21
N ARG A 184 -3.97 -8.71 -5.11
CA ARG A 184 -4.04 -9.02 -6.54
C ARG A 184 -2.67 -9.15 -7.20
N ALA A 185 -1.68 -8.38 -6.76
CA ALA A 185 -0.33 -8.43 -7.32
C ALA A 185 0.43 -9.71 -6.97
N VAL A 186 0.15 -10.32 -5.81
CA VAL A 186 0.82 -11.56 -5.36
C VAL A 186 0.04 -12.82 -5.73
N ARG A 187 -1.24 -12.72 -6.07
CA ARG A 187 -2.03 -13.86 -6.53
C ARG A 187 -1.72 -14.16 -7.99
N SER A 188 -1.67 -15.46 -8.32
CA SER A 188 -1.55 -15.90 -9.71
C SER A 188 -2.66 -15.29 -10.58
N PRO A 189 -2.37 -14.85 -11.81
CA PRO A 189 -3.39 -14.38 -12.75
C PRO A 189 -4.52 -15.39 -13.02
N SER A 190 -4.26 -16.68 -12.81
CA SER A 190 -5.23 -17.76 -12.92
C SER A 190 -6.10 -17.98 -11.68
N GLY A 191 -5.88 -17.24 -10.61
CA GLY A 191 -6.68 -17.32 -9.38
C GLY A 191 -8.10 -16.82 -9.61
N THR A 192 -9.07 -17.74 -9.70
CA THR A 192 -10.49 -17.45 -9.99
C THR A 192 -11.29 -17.01 -8.76
N GLY A 193 -10.70 -17.05 -7.57
CA GLY A 193 -11.38 -16.79 -6.30
C GLY A 193 -11.57 -15.30 -5.98
N HIS A 194 -12.53 -15.03 -5.09
CA HIS A 194 -12.77 -13.70 -4.55
C HIS A 194 -11.52 -13.17 -3.81
N VAL A 195 -11.15 -11.92 -4.10
CA VAL A 195 -10.09 -11.21 -3.40
C VAL A 195 -10.73 -10.28 -2.40
N ALA A 196 -10.37 -10.40 -1.13
CA ALA A 196 -10.82 -9.50 -0.08
C ALA A 196 -10.41 -8.05 -0.38
N ASP A 197 -11.18 -7.08 0.10
CA ASP A 197 -10.83 -5.66 -0.04
C ASP A 197 -9.53 -5.29 0.69
N ALA A 198 -9.23 -6.05 1.77
CA ALA A 198 -7.93 -6.03 2.43
C ALA A 198 -7.73 -7.26 3.31
N GLU A 199 -6.50 -7.44 3.76
CA GLU A 199 -6.14 -8.37 4.83
C GLU A 199 -5.43 -7.63 5.96
N ILE A 200 -5.70 -8.08 7.20
CA ILE A 200 -4.93 -7.71 8.38
C ILE A 200 -4.11 -8.92 8.79
N HIS A 201 -2.80 -8.76 8.77
CA HIS A 201 -1.85 -9.78 9.23
C HIS A 201 -1.38 -9.44 10.64
N TRP A 202 -1.74 -10.27 11.60
CA TRP A 202 -1.32 -10.11 12.98
C TRP A 202 0.05 -10.76 13.18
N PRO A 203 1.00 -10.05 13.81
CA PRO A 203 2.32 -10.63 14.07
C PRO A 203 2.21 -11.78 15.08
N SER A 204 3.13 -12.73 14.98
CA SER A 204 3.27 -13.84 15.94
C SER A 204 3.93 -13.35 17.23
N ILE A 205 3.20 -12.55 18.00
CA ILE A 205 3.67 -12.01 19.28
C ILE A 205 3.11 -12.90 20.39
N GLU A 206 3.99 -13.34 21.27
CA GLU A 206 3.60 -14.09 22.46
C GLU A 206 2.56 -13.31 23.27
N HIS A 207 1.55 -14.03 23.78
CA HIS A 207 0.40 -13.47 24.53
C HIS A 207 -0.59 -12.60 23.73
N SER A 208 -0.44 -12.42 22.41
CA SER A 208 -1.49 -11.82 21.61
C SER A 208 -2.58 -12.85 21.28
N PRO A 209 -3.88 -12.57 21.56
CA PRO A 209 -4.97 -13.49 21.19
C PRO A 209 -5.12 -13.67 19.69
N TYR A 210 -4.46 -12.83 18.90
CA TYR A 210 -4.50 -12.82 17.44
C TYR A 210 -3.18 -13.25 16.78
N ALA A 211 -2.22 -13.73 17.58
CA ALA A 211 -0.88 -14.07 17.10
C ALA A 211 -0.90 -14.95 15.84
N GLY A 212 -0.24 -14.48 14.78
CA GLY A 212 -0.12 -15.19 13.51
C GLY A 212 -1.41 -15.32 12.69
N GLN A 213 -2.52 -14.71 13.13
CA GLN A 213 -3.78 -14.76 12.38
C GLN A 213 -3.77 -13.84 11.18
N VAL A 214 -4.51 -14.22 10.14
CA VAL A 214 -4.85 -13.38 9.00
C VAL A 214 -6.36 -13.18 8.98
N TRP A 215 -6.80 -11.94 8.93
CA TRP A 215 -8.20 -11.56 8.87
C TRP A 215 -8.53 -10.94 7.52
N ALA A 216 -9.64 -11.34 6.92
CA ALA A 216 -10.18 -10.67 5.73
C ALA A 216 -11.05 -9.48 6.13
N ILE A 217 -10.91 -8.38 5.40
CA ILE A 217 -11.76 -7.20 5.51
C ILE A 217 -12.55 -7.05 4.23
N GLU A 218 -13.87 -6.96 4.37
CA GLU A 218 -14.83 -6.71 3.29
C GLU A 218 -15.59 -5.41 3.58
N VAL A 219 -15.71 -4.56 2.58
CA VAL A 219 -16.43 -3.28 2.65
C VAL A 219 -17.62 -3.33 1.69
N GLU A 220 -18.83 -3.29 2.24
CA GLU A 220 -20.04 -3.41 1.43
C GLU A 220 -20.88 -2.14 1.51
N LEU A 221 -20.92 -1.40 0.42
CA LEU A 221 -21.66 -0.14 0.32
C LEU A 221 -23.10 -0.32 -0.14
N THR A 222 -23.33 -1.29 -1.02
CA THR A 222 -24.62 -1.54 -1.65
C THR A 222 -25.00 -3.01 -1.50
N PRO A 223 -26.29 -3.32 -1.32
CA PRO A 223 -26.73 -4.71 -1.22
C PRO A 223 -26.43 -5.48 -2.51
N LYS A 224 -25.75 -6.59 -2.39
CA LYS A 224 -25.56 -7.58 -3.46
C LYS A 224 -26.71 -8.61 -3.41
N PRO A 225 -26.97 -9.32 -4.51
CA PRO A 225 -27.87 -10.49 -4.46
C PRO A 225 -27.46 -11.45 -3.33
N SER A 226 -28.47 -11.95 -2.58
CA SER A 226 -28.24 -12.79 -1.39
C SER A 226 -27.37 -14.03 -1.69
N ALA A 227 -27.60 -14.69 -2.84
CA ALA A 227 -26.78 -15.82 -3.27
C ALA A 227 -25.31 -15.43 -3.49
N ARG A 228 -25.06 -14.26 -4.08
CA ARG A 228 -23.71 -13.76 -4.30
C ARG A 228 -23.00 -13.43 -2.98
N THR A 229 -23.72 -12.79 -2.05
CA THR A 229 -23.18 -12.49 -0.71
C THR A 229 -22.81 -13.78 0.03
N ALA A 230 -23.71 -14.78 0.02
CA ALA A 230 -23.45 -16.06 0.64
C ALA A 230 -22.25 -16.79 0.00
N ALA A 231 -22.14 -16.76 -1.32
CA ALA A 231 -21.01 -17.38 -2.02
C ALA A 231 -19.67 -16.73 -1.62
N ILE A 232 -19.60 -15.41 -1.54
CA ILE A 232 -18.40 -14.69 -1.10
C ILE A 232 -18.05 -15.04 0.35
N ILE A 233 -19.02 -15.01 1.25
CA ILE A 233 -18.82 -15.36 2.66
C ILE A 233 -18.27 -16.79 2.80
N ASN A 234 -18.89 -17.76 2.14
CA ASN A 234 -18.46 -19.15 2.18
C ASN A 234 -17.04 -19.33 1.63
N GLU A 235 -16.71 -18.61 0.55
CA GLU A 235 -15.36 -18.65 -0.03
C GLU A 235 -14.31 -18.07 0.93
N LEU A 236 -14.60 -16.96 1.59
CA LEU A 236 -13.70 -16.34 2.56
C LEU A 236 -13.54 -17.19 3.83
N LEU A 237 -14.63 -17.82 4.30
CA LEU A 237 -14.63 -18.71 5.47
C LEU A 237 -14.14 -20.12 5.16
N SER A 238 -13.81 -20.43 3.90
CA SER A 238 -13.30 -21.76 3.55
C SER A 238 -12.13 -22.14 4.46
N PRO A 239 -11.96 -23.43 4.76
CA PRO A 239 -10.94 -23.90 5.68
C PRO A 239 -9.55 -23.36 5.34
N MET A 240 -8.80 -22.99 6.34
CA MET A 240 -7.41 -22.53 6.26
C MET A 240 -7.17 -21.20 5.53
N ARG A 241 -8.22 -20.47 5.13
CA ARG A 241 -8.00 -19.21 4.41
C ARG A 241 -7.82 -18.02 5.35
N TYR A 242 -8.79 -17.77 6.23
CA TYR A 242 -8.76 -16.67 7.19
C TYR A 242 -9.23 -17.14 8.57
N ALA A 243 -8.60 -16.62 9.61
CA ALA A 243 -9.03 -16.87 10.99
C ALA A 243 -10.34 -16.11 11.31
N MET A 244 -10.53 -14.94 10.71
CA MET A 244 -11.70 -14.08 10.89
C MET A 244 -12.02 -13.37 9.58
N VAL A 245 -13.31 -13.16 9.31
CA VAL A 245 -13.82 -12.32 8.24
C VAL A 245 -14.61 -11.17 8.85
N VAL A 246 -14.26 -9.94 8.53
CA VAL A 246 -14.92 -8.75 9.05
C VAL A 246 -15.58 -7.98 7.91
N TYR A 247 -16.92 -7.97 7.91
CA TYR A 247 -17.72 -7.15 7.02
C TYR A 247 -17.99 -5.80 7.67
N LEU A 248 -17.59 -4.72 6.99
CA LEU A 248 -17.96 -3.35 7.33
C LEU A 248 -18.99 -2.88 6.30
N THR A 249 -20.20 -2.62 6.76
CA THR A 249 -21.35 -2.44 5.88
C THR A 249 -21.99 -1.06 6.00
N ALA A 250 -22.39 -0.49 4.86
CA ALA A 250 -23.38 0.58 4.89
C ALA A 250 -24.75 0.04 5.34
N PRO A 251 -25.63 0.90 5.88
CA PRO A 251 -26.93 0.46 6.41
C PRO A 251 -27.75 -0.36 5.40
N ALA A 252 -27.76 0.05 4.12
CA ALA A 252 -28.50 -0.63 3.07
C ALA A 252 -28.01 -2.07 2.81
N ALA A 253 -26.70 -2.32 2.93
CA ALA A 253 -26.10 -3.64 2.67
C ALA A 253 -26.18 -4.58 3.89
N ARG A 254 -26.24 -4.01 5.08
CA ARG A 254 -26.14 -4.74 6.36
C ARG A 254 -27.12 -5.90 6.49
N THR A 255 -28.38 -5.67 6.17
CA THR A 255 -29.44 -6.69 6.31
C THR A 255 -29.16 -7.92 5.45
N VAL A 256 -28.63 -7.74 4.23
CA VAL A 256 -28.30 -8.87 3.34
C VAL A 256 -27.16 -9.69 3.92
N VAL A 257 -26.11 -9.02 4.43
CA VAL A 257 -24.95 -9.69 5.03
C VAL A 257 -25.35 -10.44 6.30
N ILE A 258 -26.14 -9.83 7.20
CA ILE A 258 -26.63 -10.49 8.43
C ILE A 258 -27.49 -11.71 8.10
N ARG A 259 -28.40 -11.63 7.11
CA ARG A 259 -29.21 -12.76 6.69
C ARG A 259 -28.37 -13.90 6.11
N ALA A 260 -27.31 -13.58 5.38
CA ALA A 260 -26.38 -14.58 4.88
C ALA A 260 -25.59 -15.23 6.03
N ALA A 261 -25.09 -14.41 6.97
CA ALA A 261 -24.39 -14.87 8.16
C ALA A 261 -25.23 -15.83 9.03
N ALA A 262 -26.51 -15.53 9.22
CA ALA A 262 -27.41 -16.34 10.04
C ALA A 262 -27.66 -17.77 9.47
N ARG A 263 -27.31 -18.03 8.22
CA ARG A 263 -27.44 -19.35 7.57
C ARG A 263 -26.16 -20.19 7.65
N LEU A 264 -25.10 -19.64 8.18
CA LEU A 264 -23.82 -20.35 8.34
C LEU A 264 -23.89 -21.36 9.50
N PRO A 265 -23.07 -22.41 9.46
CA PRO A 265 -22.83 -23.25 10.63
C PRO A 265 -22.29 -22.40 11.81
N ALA A 266 -22.59 -22.80 13.04
CA ALA A 266 -22.21 -22.04 14.25
C ALA A 266 -20.71 -21.74 14.33
N GLN A 267 -19.87 -22.67 13.93
CA GLN A 267 -18.41 -22.50 13.87
C GLN A 267 -17.98 -21.39 12.92
N ASP A 268 -18.67 -21.23 11.79
CA ASP A 268 -18.37 -20.19 10.79
C ASP A 268 -18.96 -18.84 11.19
N GLN A 269 -20.12 -18.86 11.89
CA GLN A 269 -20.67 -17.64 12.48
C GLN A 269 -19.70 -17.03 13.49
N ALA A 270 -19.00 -17.83 14.28
CA ALA A 270 -17.99 -17.37 15.24
C ALA A 270 -16.77 -16.70 14.56
N ARG A 271 -16.53 -17.00 13.29
CA ARG A 271 -15.44 -16.42 12.49
C ARG A 271 -15.88 -15.24 11.62
N LEU A 272 -17.14 -14.83 11.69
CA LEU A 272 -17.68 -13.73 10.91
C LEU A 272 -18.16 -12.58 11.81
N ALA A 273 -17.58 -11.42 11.64
CA ALA A 273 -18.02 -10.20 12.30
C ALA A 273 -18.67 -9.23 11.29
N VAL A 274 -19.85 -8.71 11.62
CA VAL A 274 -20.51 -7.66 10.82
C VAL A 274 -20.57 -6.39 11.64
N ARG A 275 -20.03 -5.30 11.11
CA ARG A 275 -19.90 -3.99 11.77
C ARG A 275 -20.41 -2.90 10.84
N ASP A 276 -20.76 -1.75 11.41
CA ASP A 276 -21.09 -0.57 10.64
C ASP A 276 -19.83 0.08 10.08
N LEU A 277 -19.94 0.67 8.91
CA LEU A 277 -18.88 1.51 8.35
C LEU A 277 -18.63 2.72 9.25
N PRO A 278 -17.37 3.15 9.42
CA PRO A 278 -17.09 4.43 10.06
C PRO A 278 -17.75 5.57 9.26
N ALA A 279 -18.26 6.58 9.95
CA ALA A 279 -18.98 7.70 9.33
C ALA A 279 -18.18 8.39 8.22
N THR A 280 -16.86 8.50 8.37
CA THR A 280 -15.96 9.07 7.35
C THR A 280 -15.89 8.26 6.05
N ALA A 281 -16.32 6.99 6.05
CA ALA A 281 -16.31 6.13 4.88
C ALA A 281 -17.32 6.54 3.82
N LEU A 282 -18.48 7.04 4.24
CA LEU A 282 -19.58 7.41 3.33
C LEU A 282 -19.37 8.78 2.67
N GLY A 283 -18.38 9.53 3.10
CA GLY A 283 -18.12 10.89 2.59
C GLY A 283 -18.88 11.94 3.38
N PRO A 284 -18.65 13.22 3.11
CA PRO A 284 -19.58 14.25 3.55
C PRO A 284 -20.93 13.92 2.91
N GLU A 285 -22.00 14.00 3.68
CA GLU A 285 -23.35 13.80 3.14
C GLU A 285 -23.50 14.62 1.85
N PRO A 286 -24.08 14.04 0.78
CA PRO A 286 -24.42 14.85 -0.37
C PRO A 286 -25.28 15.98 0.17
N PHE A 287 -24.91 17.23 -0.12
CA PHE A 287 -25.67 18.40 0.27
C PHE A 287 -27.15 18.08 0.07
N GLY A 288 -27.90 18.08 1.18
CA GLY A 288 -29.32 17.82 1.14
C GLY A 288 -29.97 18.70 0.06
N PRO A 289 -31.12 18.29 -0.49
CA PRO A 289 -31.74 19.04 -1.58
C PRO A 289 -31.83 20.50 -1.16
N THR A 290 -31.19 21.37 -1.90
CA THR A 290 -31.39 22.81 -1.81
C THR A 290 -32.90 23.06 -1.95
N ARG A 291 -33.54 23.40 -0.83
CA ARG A 291 -34.92 23.85 -0.80
C ARG A 291 -35.04 25.18 -1.58
#